data_7e5faf1e453109b6d9f177167ea96298
#
_entry.id   7e5faf1e453109b6d9f177167ea96298
#
_cell.length_a   1.000
_cell.length_b   1.000
_cell.length_c   1.000
_cell.angle_alpha   90.00
_cell.angle_beta   90.00
_cell.angle_gamma   90.00
#
_symmetry.space_group_name_H-M   'P 1'
#
loop_
_entity.id
_entity.type
_entity.pdbx_description
1 polymer ?
#
loop_
_entity_poly.entity_id
_entity_poly.type
_entity_poly.pdbx_seq_one_letter_code
_entity_poly.pdbx_strand_id
1 'polypeptide(L)'
;MALWPAECEEEGEEHLEEMHKLCAQTDRYAQFLAYSPLGEPQGLVEVALRSDYVNGTDSSPVGFLEGLCVAPGFRKQGIAAMLVAAAETWCREQGCTEMASDALLENMASHAMHQALGFAETERVVYFKKQL
;
A
#
# COMPACT_ATOMS: atom_id res chain seq x y z
N MET A 1 9.23 -14.72 12.88
CA MET A 1 8.14 -14.17 12.07
C MET A 1 7.28 -13.29 12.95
N ALA A 2 7.21 -12.00 12.65
CA ALA A 2 6.38 -11.09 13.42
C ALA A 2 4.91 -11.42 13.17
N LEU A 3 4.14 -11.59 14.26
CA LEU A 3 2.70 -11.75 14.14
C LEU A 3 2.08 -10.40 13.76
N TRP A 4 1.27 -10.43 12.74
CA TRP A 4 0.55 -9.26 12.29
C TRP A 4 -0.46 -8.81 13.35
N PRO A 5 -0.58 -7.50 13.66
CA PRO A 5 -1.54 -7.04 14.65
C PRO A 5 -2.97 -7.43 14.30
N ALA A 6 -3.75 -7.85 15.31
CA ALA A 6 -5.09 -8.40 15.12
C ALA A 6 -6.03 -7.46 14.37
N GLU A 7 -5.91 -6.15 14.56
CA GLU A 7 -6.74 -5.16 13.87
C GLU A 7 -6.39 -5.00 12.38
N CYS A 8 -5.26 -5.53 11.96
CA CYS A 8 -4.87 -5.59 10.56
C CYS A 8 -5.17 -6.97 9.95
N GLU A 9 -5.51 -7.97 10.77
CA GLU A 9 -5.73 -9.35 10.34
C GLU A 9 -7.01 -9.55 9.54
N GLU A 10 -8.07 -8.77 9.80
CA GLU A 10 -9.35 -8.91 9.08
C GLU A 10 -9.25 -8.55 7.60
N GLU A 11 -8.35 -7.61 7.27
CA GLU A 11 -7.99 -7.33 5.88
C GLU A 11 -6.86 -8.24 5.40
N GLY A 12 -6.23 -8.97 6.33
CA GLY A 12 -4.92 -9.58 6.15
C GLY A 12 -4.91 -11.00 5.59
N GLU A 13 -5.93 -11.83 5.80
CA GLU A 13 -5.85 -13.23 5.35
C GLU A 13 -5.96 -13.36 3.83
N GLU A 14 -6.91 -12.68 3.20
CA GLU A 14 -7.00 -12.60 1.74
C GLU A 14 -5.77 -11.92 1.14
N HIS A 15 -5.27 -10.88 1.79
CA HIS A 15 -4.07 -10.14 1.39
C HIS A 15 -2.80 -10.99 1.51
N LEU A 16 -2.67 -11.79 2.56
CA LEU A 16 -1.52 -12.69 2.74
C LEU A 16 -1.42 -13.74 1.63
N GLU A 17 -2.52 -14.29 1.17
CA GLU A 17 -2.55 -15.24 0.06
C GLU A 17 -2.15 -14.58 -1.27
N GLU A 18 -2.62 -13.37 -1.52
CA GLU A 18 -2.20 -12.58 -2.69
C GLU A 18 -0.73 -12.20 -2.60
N MET A 19 -0.23 -11.84 -1.42
CA MET A 19 1.17 -11.53 -1.19
C MET A 19 2.08 -12.74 -1.48
N HIS A 20 1.72 -13.93 -1.06
CA HIS A 20 2.48 -15.13 -1.35
C HIS A 20 2.56 -15.42 -2.85
N LYS A 21 1.50 -15.11 -3.60
CA LYS A 21 1.51 -15.22 -5.06
C LYS A 21 2.35 -14.14 -5.72
N LEU A 22 2.33 -12.91 -5.19
CA LEU A 22 3.09 -11.78 -5.72
C LEU A 22 4.57 -11.85 -5.33
N CYS A 23 4.91 -12.37 -4.17
CA CYS A 23 6.30 -12.60 -3.74
C CYS A 23 7.04 -13.61 -4.63
N ALA A 24 6.34 -14.45 -5.37
CA ALA A 24 6.94 -15.30 -6.40
C ALA A 24 7.39 -14.49 -7.63
N GLN A 25 6.99 -13.19 -7.75
CA GLN A 25 7.39 -12.24 -8.80
C GLN A 25 8.14 -11.06 -8.17
N THR A 26 9.21 -11.36 -7.46
CA THR A 26 9.89 -10.51 -6.48
C THR A 26 10.47 -9.20 -6.99
N ASP A 27 10.74 -9.07 -8.29
CA ASP A 27 11.26 -7.84 -8.89
C ASP A 27 10.16 -6.78 -9.15
N ARG A 28 8.90 -7.15 -8.99
CA ARG A 28 7.74 -6.27 -9.23
C ARG A 28 6.93 -5.98 -7.97
N TYR A 29 7.41 -6.39 -6.82
CA TYR A 29 6.67 -6.27 -5.57
C TYR A 29 7.63 -6.07 -4.41
N ALA A 30 7.29 -5.18 -3.50
CA ALA A 30 8.05 -4.98 -2.27
C ALA A 30 7.12 -4.81 -1.08
N GLN A 31 7.64 -5.17 0.07
CA GLN A 31 6.95 -5.09 1.34
C GLN A 31 7.92 -4.54 2.38
N PHE A 32 7.47 -3.56 3.15
CA PHE A 32 8.28 -2.98 4.22
C PHE A 32 7.52 -3.07 5.53
N LEU A 33 8.22 -3.51 6.57
CA LEU A 33 7.71 -3.69 7.92
C LEU A 33 8.39 -2.70 8.86
N ALA A 34 7.63 -2.07 9.73
CA ALA A 34 8.14 -1.23 10.79
C ALA A 34 8.07 -1.97 12.12
N TYR A 35 9.14 -1.91 12.89
CA TYR A 35 9.25 -2.51 14.22
C TYR A 35 9.64 -1.46 15.25
N SER A 36 9.13 -1.60 16.47
CA SER A 36 9.58 -0.81 17.60
C SER A 36 11.00 -1.22 18.02
N PRO A 37 11.70 -0.41 18.84
CA PRO A 37 13.00 -0.81 19.41
C PRO A 37 12.96 -2.13 20.18
N LEU A 38 11.79 -2.54 20.67
CA LEU A 38 11.58 -3.80 21.38
C LEU A 38 11.19 -4.96 20.45
N GLY A 39 11.18 -4.73 19.14
CA GLY A 39 10.82 -5.75 18.15
C GLY A 39 9.33 -5.96 17.95
N GLU A 40 8.48 -5.07 18.44
CA GLU A 40 7.03 -5.14 18.23
C GLU A 40 6.66 -4.66 16.82
N PRO A 41 5.80 -5.38 16.08
CA PRO A 41 5.37 -4.93 14.76
C PRO A 41 4.47 -3.69 14.88
N GLN A 42 4.85 -2.62 14.19
CA GLN A 42 4.14 -1.34 14.21
C GLN A 42 3.29 -1.11 12.98
N GLY A 43 3.69 -1.64 11.84
CA GLY A 43 2.99 -1.43 10.58
C GLY A 43 3.62 -2.13 9.41
N LEU A 44 2.90 -2.08 8.29
CA LEU A 44 3.27 -2.71 7.03
C LEU A 44 2.83 -1.85 5.86
N VAL A 45 3.66 -1.78 4.84
CA VAL A 45 3.29 -1.24 3.52
C VAL A 45 3.61 -2.26 2.45
N GLU A 46 2.75 -2.35 1.45
CA GLU A 46 2.91 -3.18 0.28
C GLU A 46 2.84 -2.33 -0.96
N VAL A 47 3.76 -2.51 -1.87
CA VAL A 47 3.86 -1.74 -3.11
C VAL A 47 4.20 -2.66 -4.27
N ALA A 48 3.56 -2.45 -5.41
CA ALA A 48 3.79 -3.24 -6.62
C ALA A 48 4.09 -2.31 -7.80
N LEU A 49 4.82 -2.83 -8.78
CA LEU A 49 4.97 -2.17 -10.07
C LEU A 49 3.82 -2.57 -10.99
N ARG A 50 3.19 -1.58 -11.60
CA ARG A 50 2.17 -1.80 -12.63
C ARG A 50 2.66 -1.20 -13.94
N SER A 51 2.71 -2.03 -14.97
CA SER A 51 3.13 -1.63 -16.33
C SER A 51 1.96 -1.32 -17.24
N ASP A 52 0.77 -1.85 -16.93
CA ASP A 52 -0.47 -1.50 -17.60
C ASP A 52 -0.95 -0.13 -17.15
N TYR A 53 -1.84 0.47 -17.93
CA TYR A 53 -2.36 1.78 -17.60
C TYR A 53 -3.02 1.81 -16.20
N VAL A 54 -2.63 2.79 -15.42
CA VAL A 54 -3.22 3.07 -14.11
C VAL A 54 -3.97 4.39 -14.19
N ASN A 55 -5.23 4.39 -13.78
CA ASN A 55 -6.09 5.57 -13.85
C ASN A 55 -5.44 6.77 -13.14
N GLY A 56 -5.43 7.91 -13.81
CA GLY A 56 -4.90 9.15 -13.28
C GLY A 56 -3.37 9.30 -13.36
N THR A 57 -2.67 8.36 -14.02
CA THR A 57 -1.22 8.44 -14.20
C THR A 57 -0.85 8.62 -15.68
N ASP A 58 0.35 9.15 -15.92
CA ASP A 58 0.84 9.50 -17.26
C ASP A 58 2.13 8.75 -17.64
N SER A 59 2.60 7.84 -16.80
CA SER A 59 3.87 7.14 -16.98
C SER A 59 3.75 5.64 -16.78
N SER A 60 4.81 4.90 -17.08
CA SER A 60 4.91 3.46 -16.85
C SER A 60 6.40 3.10 -16.67
N PRO A 61 6.77 2.22 -15.74
CA PRO A 61 5.87 1.62 -14.74
C PRO A 61 5.43 2.62 -13.68
N VAL A 62 4.34 2.33 -13.00
CA VAL A 62 3.83 3.10 -11.87
C VAL A 62 3.96 2.25 -10.61
N GLY A 63 4.42 2.86 -9.52
CA GLY A 63 4.38 2.21 -8.21
C GLY A 63 2.95 2.28 -7.67
N PHE A 64 2.36 1.14 -7.34
CA PHE A 64 1.01 1.10 -6.80
C PHE A 64 1.03 0.67 -5.33
N LEU A 65 0.50 1.54 -4.47
CA LEU A 65 0.38 1.26 -3.04
C LEU A 65 -0.77 0.26 -2.84
N GLU A 66 -0.43 -1.00 -2.63
CA GLU A 66 -1.40 -2.09 -2.53
C GLU A 66 -2.01 -2.20 -1.14
N GLY A 67 -1.26 -1.86 -0.11
CA GLY A 67 -1.74 -1.93 1.26
C GLY A 67 -0.88 -1.12 2.21
N LEU A 68 -1.52 -0.58 3.23
CA LEU A 68 -0.86 0.15 4.30
C LEU A 68 -1.66 -0.06 5.58
N CYS A 69 -1.00 -0.51 6.62
CA CYS A 69 -1.61 -0.70 7.92
C CYS A 69 -0.64 -0.29 9.03
N VAL A 70 -1.15 0.45 10.00
CA VAL A 70 -0.43 0.80 11.22
C VAL A 70 -1.23 0.30 12.42
N ALA A 71 -0.58 -0.44 13.30
CA ALA A 71 -1.21 -0.98 14.50
C ALA A 71 -1.78 0.16 15.38
N PRO A 72 -2.97 -0.01 15.98
CA PRO A 72 -3.64 1.06 16.72
C PRO A 72 -2.79 1.73 17.81
N GLY A 73 -1.98 0.95 18.51
CA GLY A 73 -1.10 1.48 19.57
C GLY A 73 0.05 2.33 19.05
N PHE A 74 0.29 2.35 17.74
CA PHE A 74 1.39 3.08 17.11
C PHE A 74 0.93 4.14 16.11
N ARG A 75 -0.37 4.41 16.06
CA ARG A 75 -0.93 5.44 15.18
C ARG A 75 -0.56 6.84 15.64
N LYS A 76 -0.58 7.81 14.73
CA LYS A 76 -0.25 9.22 14.97
C LYS A 76 1.21 9.44 15.42
N GLN A 77 2.11 8.52 15.08
CA GLN A 77 3.53 8.61 15.40
C GLN A 77 4.42 8.73 14.15
N GLY A 78 3.82 8.99 12.99
CA GLY A 78 4.55 9.14 11.73
C GLY A 78 4.98 7.84 11.07
N ILE A 79 4.50 6.69 11.53
CA ILE A 79 4.90 5.38 11.00
C ILE A 79 4.40 5.17 9.57
N ALA A 80 3.16 5.59 9.28
CA ALA A 80 2.61 5.53 7.92
C ALA A 80 3.47 6.34 6.94
N ALA A 81 3.86 7.55 7.32
CA ALA A 81 4.73 8.40 6.50
C ALA A 81 6.10 7.75 6.26
N MET A 82 6.67 7.14 7.29
CA MET A 82 7.95 6.43 7.18
C MET A 82 7.86 5.22 6.24
N LEU A 83 6.80 4.44 6.36
CA LEU A 83 6.56 3.28 5.50
C LEU A 83 6.36 3.68 4.04
N VAL A 84 5.54 4.71 3.80
CA VAL A 84 5.30 5.22 2.44
C VAL A 84 6.57 5.82 1.85
N ALA A 85 7.40 6.50 2.65
CA ALA A 85 8.70 7.00 2.19
C ALA A 85 9.62 5.86 1.74
N ALA A 86 9.62 4.73 2.44
CA ALA A 86 10.38 3.55 2.02
C ALA A 86 9.86 2.99 0.69
N ALA A 87 8.53 2.92 0.53
CA ALA A 87 7.90 2.49 -0.71
C ALA A 87 8.21 3.44 -1.87
N GLU A 88 8.18 4.75 -1.63
CA GLU A 88 8.53 5.76 -2.63
C GLU A 88 9.97 5.62 -3.11
N THR A 89 10.90 5.40 -2.17
CA THR A 89 12.31 5.18 -2.51
C THR A 89 12.48 3.96 -3.39
N TRP A 90 11.85 2.87 -3.03
CA TRP A 90 11.87 1.65 -3.85
C TRP A 90 11.30 1.89 -5.24
N CYS A 91 10.18 2.60 -5.36
CA CYS A 91 9.58 2.94 -6.65
C CYS A 91 10.54 3.75 -7.52
N ARG A 92 11.22 4.74 -6.96
CA ARG A 92 12.23 5.54 -7.68
C ARG A 92 13.39 4.68 -8.17
N GLU A 93 13.85 3.74 -7.35
CA GLU A 93 14.90 2.80 -7.72
C GLU A 93 14.47 1.89 -8.88
N GLN A 94 13.17 1.60 -9.00
CA GLN A 94 12.61 0.84 -10.12
C GLN A 94 12.33 1.69 -11.37
N GLY A 95 12.63 2.98 -11.33
CA GLY A 95 12.44 3.89 -12.46
C GLY A 95 11.06 4.56 -12.50
N CYS A 96 10.26 4.45 -11.45
CA CYS A 96 8.96 5.10 -11.39
C CYS A 96 9.09 6.60 -11.13
N THR A 97 8.26 7.39 -11.80
CA THR A 97 8.10 8.83 -11.54
C THR A 97 6.77 9.17 -10.89
N GLU A 98 5.87 8.19 -10.82
CA GLU A 98 4.56 8.33 -10.21
C GLU A 98 4.27 7.14 -9.31
N MET A 99 3.49 7.41 -8.25
CA MET A 99 2.94 6.41 -7.36
C MET A 99 1.43 6.63 -7.30
N ALA A 100 0.67 5.56 -7.38
CA ALA A 100 -0.78 5.60 -7.33
C ALA A 100 -1.30 4.71 -6.21
N SER A 101 -2.55 4.92 -5.85
CA SER A 101 -3.25 4.13 -4.84
C SER A 101 -4.73 4.24 -5.09
N ASP A 102 -5.52 3.44 -4.40
CA ASP A 102 -6.96 3.56 -4.40
C ASP A 102 -7.54 3.39 -3.00
N ALA A 103 -8.78 3.77 -2.84
CA ALA A 103 -9.54 3.56 -1.62
C ALA A 103 -11.03 3.49 -1.98
N LEU A 104 -11.79 2.77 -1.17
CA LEU A 104 -13.24 2.76 -1.31
C LEU A 104 -13.78 4.18 -1.11
N LEU A 105 -14.81 4.52 -1.89
CA LEU A 105 -15.43 5.85 -1.86
C LEU A 105 -15.90 6.25 -0.46
N GLU A 106 -16.39 5.30 0.32
CA GLU A 106 -16.90 5.50 1.67
C GLU A 106 -15.81 5.57 2.75
N ASN A 107 -14.60 5.15 2.43
CA ASN A 107 -13.51 5.11 3.41
C ASN A 107 -12.85 6.48 3.57
N MET A 108 -13.54 7.37 4.28
CA MET A 108 -13.10 8.76 4.48
C MET A 108 -11.79 8.86 5.25
N ALA A 109 -11.53 7.93 6.17
CA ALA A 109 -10.27 7.88 6.91
C ALA A 109 -9.07 7.61 5.98
N SER A 110 -9.26 6.71 5.00
CA SER A 110 -8.24 6.43 3.98
C SER A 110 -8.01 7.64 3.07
N HIS A 111 -9.08 8.36 2.68
CA HIS A 111 -8.94 9.59 1.88
C HIS A 111 -8.10 10.63 2.62
N ALA A 112 -8.38 10.85 3.90
CA ALA A 112 -7.62 11.80 4.72
C ALA A 112 -6.16 11.39 4.87
N MET A 113 -5.89 10.10 5.06
CA MET A 113 -4.54 9.55 5.15
C MET A 113 -3.76 9.77 3.84
N HIS A 114 -4.37 9.47 2.70
CA HIS A 114 -3.73 9.67 1.39
C HIS A 114 -3.37 11.14 1.19
N GLN A 115 -4.26 12.06 1.50
CA GLN A 115 -4.00 13.50 1.39
C GLN A 115 -2.85 13.93 2.32
N ALA A 116 -2.84 13.43 3.54
CA ALA A 116 -1.77 13.73 4.50
C ALA A 116 -0.40 13.19 4.04
N LEU A 117 -0.38 12.10 3.27
CA LEU A 117 0.84 11.50 2.71
C LEU A 117 1.25 12.12 1.38
N GLY A 118 0.55 13.13 0.88
CA GLY A 118 0.89 13.83 -0.34
C GLY A 118 0.22 13.32 -1.62
N PHE A 119 -0.70 12.37 -1.52
CA PHE A 119 -1.47 11.91 -2.66
C PHE A 119 -2.59 12.92 -2.98
N ALA A 120 -2.82 13.15 -4.27
CA ALA A 120 -3.94 13.95 -4.75
C ALA A 120 -4.99 13.03 -5.37
N GLU A 121 -6.26 13.29 -5.08
CA GLU A 121 -7.36 12.56 -5.72
C GLU A 121 -7.37 12.85 -7.23
N THR A 122 -7.42 11.81 -8.05
CA THR A 122 -7.43 11.93 -9.50
C THR A 122 -8.80 11.62 -10.09
N GLU A 123 -9.33 10.43 -9.80
CA GLU A 123 -10.57 9.94 -10.41
C GLU A 123 -11.41 9.16 -9.40
N ARG A 124 -12.72 9.17 -9.61
CA ARG A 124 -13.67 8.30 -8.93
C ARG A 124 -14.25 7.35 -9.95
N VAL A 125 -14.22 6.04 -9.67
CA VAL A 125 -14.65 5.02 -10.62
C VAL A 125 -15.72 4.13 -10.01
N VAL A 126 -16.55 3.55 -10.88
CA VAL A 126 -17.52 2.53 -10.53
C VAL A 126 -17.13 1.26 -11.25
N TYR A 127 -17.03 0.17 -10.53
CA TYR A 127 -16.67 -1.13 -11.09
C TYR A 127 -17.91 -1.94 -11.38
N PHE A 128 -17.91 -2.65 -12.51
CA PHE A 128 -18.99 -3.54 -12.92
C PHE A 128 -18.43 -4.92 -13.21
N LYS A 129 -19.22 -5.94 -12.93
CA LYS A 129 -18.92 -7.31 -13.35
C LYS A 129 -20.18 -8.01 -13.85
N LYS A 130 -20.01 -9.05 -14.64
CA LYS A 130 -21.08 -9.91 -15.12
C LYS A 130 -20.60 -11.36 -15.06
N GLN A 131 -21.38 -12.23 -14.39
CA GLN A 131 -21.12 -13.67 -14.45
C GLN A 131 -21.47 -14.19 -15.84
N LEU A 132 -20.60 -15.02 -16.40
CA LEU A 132 -20.81 -15.66 -17.71
C LEU A 132 -21.19 -17.12 -17.56
#